data_cc99c1dbd5744ad0d483b639ee38299e
#
_entry.id   cc99c1dbd5744ad0d483b639ee38299e
#
_cell.length_a   1.000
_cell.length_b   1.000
_cell.length_c   1.000
_cell.angle_alpha   90.00
_cell.angle_beta   90.00
_cell.angle_gamma   90.00
#
_symmetry.space_group_name_H-M   'P 1'
#
loop_
_entity.id
_entity.type
_entity.pdbx_description
1 polymer ?
#
loop_
_entity_poly.entity_id
_entity_poly.type
_entity_poly.pdbx_seq_one_letter_code
_entity_poly.pdbx_strand_id
1 'polypeptide(L)'
;YGLSRMETVVADRVARGDDNPARPMMEADLSQVFEVDHQVFGADRDVILKWMFDGAPEYSWVIVRDGEVAGYTFGRHGFNSEHLGPVVAKDRETAARLVVACLSARTGRPFILDASRHDPEWTRRLESIGFKEQRPFIRMFRGENRYPGSPEKQFAILGPEFG
;
A
#
# COMPACT_ATOMS: atom_id res chain seq x y z
N TYR A 1 15.32 -6.26 4.16
CA TYR A 1 14.64 -5.67 5.31
C TYR A 1 13.45 -6.52 5.77
N GLY A 2 13.03 -6.34 7.04
CA GLY A 2 11.93 -7.08 7.64
C GLY A 2 10.58 -6.62 7.16
N LEU A 3 9.65 -7.57 7.06
CA LEU A 3 8.26 -7.38 6.70
C LEU A 3 7.37 -8.11 7.71
N SER A 4 6.14 -7.68 7.86
CA SER A 4 5.09 -8.37 8.62
C SER A 4 3.84 -8.50 7.77
N ARG A 5 3.34 -9.71 7.60
CA ARG A 5 2.00 -9.91 7.10
C ARG A 5 1.00 -9.51 8.16
N MET A 6 0.21 -8.52 7.83
CA MET A 6 -0.85 -7.99 8.67
C MET A 6 -2.20 -8.37 8.07
N GLU A 7 -3.17 -8.75 8.91
CA GLU A 7 -4.51 -9.13 8.49
C GLU A 7 -5.56 -8.39 9.31
N THR A 8 -6.61 -7.88 8.67
CA THR A 8 -7.81 -7.44 9.38
C THR A 8 -8.77 -8.61 9.50
N VAL A 9 -9.28 -8.86 10.69
CA VAL A 9 -10.51 -9.60 10.84
C VAL A 9 -11.63 -8.60 10.55
N VAL A 10 -12.50 -8.93 9.59
CA VAL A 10 -13.62 -8.13 9.06
C VAL A 10 -14.03 -7.01 10.01
N ALA A 11 -13.60 -5.82 9.74
CA ALA A 11 -13.95 -4.69 10.58
C ALA A 11 -15.35 -4.23 10.21
N ASP A 12 -16.20 -4.07 11.21
CA ASP A 12 -17.29 -3.11 11.13
C ASP A 12 -16.70 -1.79 10.58
N ARG A 13 -17.33 -1.26 9.54
CA ARG A 13 -16.97 -0.03 8.83
C ARG A 13 -15.83 0.78 9.45
N VAL A 14 -14.64 0.69 8.90
CA VAL A 14 -13.62 1.72 9.13
C VAL A 14 -14.16 3.00 8.46
N ALA A 15 -14.66 3.92 9.27
CA ALA A 15 -15.16 5.20 8.77
C ALA A 15 -13.99 5.98 8.19
N ARG A 16 -14.09 6.38 6.92
CA ARG A 16 -13.04 7.13 6.22
C ARG A 16 -12.74 8.47 6.89
N GLY A 17 -13.72 9.07 7.56
CA GLY A 17 -13.64 10.46 8.04
C GLY A 17 -13.77 11.49 6.91
N ASP A 18 -14.48 12.58 7.14
CA ASP A 18 -14.73 13.61 6.12
C ASP A 18 -13.47 14.39 5.74
N ASP A 19 -12.44 14.37 6.60
CA ASP A 19 -11.17 15.08 6.45
C ASP A 19 -10.06 14.24 5.74
N ASN A 20 -10.37 13.01 5.31
CA ASN A 20 -9.39 12.18 4.61
C ASN A 20 -9.18 12.65 3.17
N PRO A 21 -7.97 13.18 2.82
CA PRO A 21 -7.68 13.71 1.49
C PRO A 21 -7.50 12.65 0.40
N ALA A 22 -7.49 11.36 0.76
CA ALA A 22 -7.37 10.30 -0.22
C ALA A 22 -8.59 10.29 -1.14
N ARG A 23 -8.38 10.19 -2.43
CA ARG A 23 -9.42 10.04 -3.44
C ARG A 23 -9.17 8.83 -4.31
N PRO A 24 -10.21 8.28 -4.98
CA PRO A 24 -10.00 7.27 -6.00
C PRO A 24 -8.99 7.77 -7.05
N MET A 25 -8.10 6.88 -7.45
CA MET A 25 -7.13 7.15 -8.50
C MET A 25 -7.83 7.18 -9.86
N MET A 26 -7.46 8.13 -10.69
CA MET A 26 -7.91 8.24 -12.08
C MET A 26 -6.79 7.83 -13.03
N GLU A 27 -7.12 7.46 -14.25
CA GLU A 27 -6.12 7.09 -15.26
C GLU A 27 -5.10 8.22 -15.51
N ALA A 28 -5.55 9.48 -15.42
CA ALA A 28 -4.67 10.65 -15.54
C ALA A 28 -3.60 10.75 -14.43
N ASP A 29 -3.80 10.08 -13.30
CA ASP A 29 -2.81 10.08 -12.21
C ASP A 29 -1.66 9.09 -12.45
N LEU A 30 -1.89 8.07 -13.29
CA LEU A 30 -0.98 6.92 -13.43
C LEU A 30 0.43 7.31 -13.83
N SER A 31 0.58 8.26 -14.75
CA SER A 31 1.94 8.70 -15.18
C SER A 31 2.77 9.23 -14.03
N GLN A 32 2.18 10.04 -13.16
CA GLN A 32 2.87 10.60 -12.00
C GLN A 32 3.07 9.55 -10.90
N VAL A 33 2.10 8.64 -10.74
CA VAL A 33 2.22 7.49 -9.81
C VAL A 33 3.36 6.57 -10.23
N PHE A 34 3.50 6.26 -11.52
CA PHE A 34 4.59 5.41 -12.04
C PHE A 34 5.96 6.07 -11.84
N GLU A 35 6.06 7.37 -12.06
CA GLU A 35 7.30 8.10 -11.81
C GLU A 35 7.72 8.03 -10.32
N VAL A 36 6.77 8.27 -9.41
CA VAL A 36 7.01 8.14 -7.96
C VAL A 36 7.36 6.71 -7.58
N ASP A 37 6.65 5.73 -8.16
CA ASP A 37 6.92 4.31 -7.90
C ASP A 37 8.33 3.91 -8.33
N HIS A 38 8.75 4.31 -9.54
CA HIS A 38 10.09 4.03 -10.05
C HIS A 38 11.17 4.59 -9.11
N GLN A 39 10.99 5.82 -8.60
CA GLN A 39 11.93 6.42 -7.65
C GLN A 39 11.96 5.67 -6.30
N VAL A 40 10.82 5.21 -5.82
CA VAL A 40 10.69 4.56 -4.50
C VAL A 40 11.02 3.09 -4.55
N PHE A 41 10.54 2.36 -5.53
CA PHE A 41 10.82 0.93 -5.69
C PHE A 41 12.21 0.67 -6.27
N GLY A 42 12.68 1.55 -7.16
CA GLY A 42 14.00 1.50 -7.78
C GLY A 42 14.06 0.77 -9.12
N ALA A 43 12.94 0.19 -9.57
CA ALA A 43 12.84 -0.48 -10.87
C ALA A 43 11.48 -0.20 -11.52
N ASP A 44 11.42 -0.31 -12.85
CA ASP A 44 10.19 -0.15 -13.59
C ASP A 44 9.24 -1.33 -13.35
N ARG A 45 8.01 -1.02 -12.93
CA ARG A 45 6.92 -1.98 -12.78
C ARG A 45 5.57 -1.43 -13.23
N ASP A 46 5.58 -0.47 -14.14
CA ASP A 46 4.40 0.22 -14.67
C ASP A 46 3.34 -0.75 -15.17
N VAL A 47 3.76 -1.79 -15.88
CA VAL A 47 2.85 -2.83 -16.41
C VAL A 47 2.10 -3.54 -15.28
N ILE A 48 2.77 -3.83 -14.15
CA ILE A 48 2.17 -4.51 -13.01
C ILE A 48 1.19 -3.56 -12.30
N LEU A 49 1.56 -2.31 -12.10
CA LEU A 49 0.71 -1.31 -11.47
C LEU A 49 -0.52 -0.99 -12.33
N LYS A 50 -0.35 -0.90 -13.66
CA LYS A 50 -1.48 -0.74 -14.58
C LYS A 50 -2.43 -1.94 -14.52
N TRP A 51 -1.89 -3.15 -14.49
CA TRP A 51 -2.70 -4.35 -14.33
C TRP A 51 -3.50 -4.35 -13.01
N MET A 52 -2.92 -3.89 -11.92
CA MET A 52 -3.63 -3.76 -10.63
C MET A 52 -4.73 -2.71 -10.71
N PHE A 53 -4.44 -1.55 -11.32
CA PHE A 53 -5.43 -0.50 -11.53
C PHE A 53 -6.64 -0.99 -12.31
N ASP A 54 -6.40 -1.71 -13.41
CA ASP A 54 -7.46 -2.23 -14.26
C ASP A 54 -8.26 -3.37 -13.60
N GLY A 55 -7.57 -4.19 -12.77
CA GLY A 55 -8.15 -5.38 -12.16
C GLY A 55 -8.95 -5.12 -10.89
N ALA A 56 -8.63 -4.06 -10.15
CA ALA A 56 -9.28 -3.70 -8.89
C ALA A 56 -9.23 -2.18 -8.63
N PRO A 57 -9.87 -1.37 -9.49
CA PRO A 57 -9.80 0.08 -9.40
C PRO A 57 -10.33 0.64 -8.07
N GLU A 58 -11.24 -0.06 -7.40
CA GLU A 58 -11.79 0.32 -6.10
C GLU A 58 -10.74 0.34 -4.98
N TYR A 59 -9.61 -0.34 -5.15
CA TYR A 59 -8.48 -0.33 -4.21
C TYR A 59 -7.35 0.60 -4.64
N SER A 60 -7.55 1.35 -5.74
CA SER A 60 -6.56 2.30 -6.24
C SER A 60 -6.88 3.70 -5.73
N TRP A 61 -6.04 4.19 -4.81
CA TRP A 61 -6.23 5.49 -4.15
C TRP A 61 -4.96 6.33 -4.22
N VAL A 62 -5.14 7.65 -4.26
CA VAL A 62 -4.06 8.62 -4.34
C VAL A 62 -4.32 9.79 -3.40
N ILE A 63 -3.24 10.34 -2.84
CA ILE A 63 -3.22 11.64 -2.16
C ILE A 63 -2.29 12.56 -2.93
N VAL A 64 -2.81 13.70 -3.35
CA VAL A 64 -2.06 14.75 -4.03
C VAL A 64 -1.96 15.96 -3.10
N ARG A 65 -0.77 16.53 -2.96
CA ARG A 65 -0.50 17.78 -2.23
C ARG A 65 0.34 18.69 -3.11
N ASP A 66 -0.08 19.92 -3.25
CA ASP A 66 0.63 20.93 -4.05
C ASP A 66 0.90 20.49 -5.51
N GLY A 67 -0.03 19.74 -6.09
CA GLY A 67 0.07 19.21 -7.46
C GLY A 67 0.95 17.96 -7.61
N GLU A 68 1.56 17.46 -6.53
CA GLU A 68 2.42 16.27 -6.53
C GLU A 68 1.75 15.09 -5.81
N VAL A 69 2.03 13.88 -6.28
CA VAL A 69 1.64 12.64 -5.59
C VAL A 69 2.41 12.54 -4.27
N ALA A 70 1.67 12.71 -3.16
CA ALA A 70 2.19 12.53 -1.80
C ALA A 70 2.15 11.06 -1.35
N GLY A 71 1.30 10.25 -1.96
CA GLY A 71 1.23 8.83 -1.74
C GLY A 71 0.14 8.17 -2.58
N TYR A 72 0.26 6.88 -2.75
CA TYR A 72 -0.70 6.06 -3.50
C TYR A 72 -0.75 4.65 -2.92
N THR A 73 -1.82 3.96 -3.25
CA THR A 73 -1.96 2.52 -2.99
C THR A 73 -2.73 1.86 -4.11
N PHE A 74 -2.48 0.58 -4.26
CA PHE A 74 -3.28 -0.34 -5.07
C PHE A 74 -3.73 -1.51 -4.21
N GLY A 75 -4.58 -2.34 -4.76
CA GLY A 75 -4.95 -3.61 -4.17
C GLY A 75 -5.35 -4.60 -5.25
N ARG A 76 -5.64 -5.80 -4.84
CA ARG A 76 -6.11 -6.87 -5.72
C ARG A 76 -7.04 -7.83 -5.00
N HIS A 77 -7.92 -8.43 -5.75
CA HIS A 77 -8.77 -9.49 -5.22
C HIS A 77 -7.96 -10.73 -4.91
N GLY A 78 -8.21 -11.32 -3.76
CA GLY A 78 -7.68 -12.61 -3.38
C GLY A 78 -8.79 -13.61 -3.11
N PHE A 79 -8.46 -14.88 -2.98
CA PHE A 79 -9.44 -15.93 -2.77
C PHE A 79 -10.12 -15.81 -1.39
N ASN A 80 -9.35 -15.71 -0.32
CA ASN A 80 -9.85 -15.59 1.05
C ASN A 80 -9.87 -14.15 1.56
N SER A 81 -8.93 -13.33 1.11
CA SER A 81 -8.73 -11.97 1.59
C SER A 81 -8.39 -11.05 0.42
N GLU A 82 -8.76 -9.79 0.51
CA GLU A 82 -8.29 -8.77 -0.40
C GLU A 82 -6.84 -8.42 -0.05
N HIS A 83 -5.98 -8.24 -1.05
CA HIS A 83 -4.59 -7.82 -0.85
C HIS A 83 -4.47 -6.33 -1.05
N LEU A 84 -3.92 -5.64 -0.06
CA LEU A 84 -3.65 -4.21 -0.10
C LEU A 84 -2.13 -4.00 -0.23
N GLY A 85 -1.73 -3.33 -1.27
CA GLY A 85 -0.34 -3.01 -1.57
C GLY A 85 -0.08 -2.92 -3.09
N PRO A 86 0.96 -2.16 -3.49
CA PRO A 86 1.88 -1.43 -2.62
C PRO A 86 1.20 -0.25 -1.93
N VAL A 87 1.73 0.15 -0.76
CA VAL A 87 1.42 1.42 -0.12
C VAL A 87 2.70 2.24 -0.09
N VAL A 88 2.73 3.30 -0.87
CA VAL A 88 3.87 4.23 -0.98
C VAL A 88 3.41 5.61 -0.56
N ALA A 89 4.18 6.26 0.31
CA ALA A 89 3.83 7.58 0.82
C ALA A 89 5.06 8.37 1.28
N LYS A 90 4.93 9.71 1.30
CA LYS A 90 5.96 10.61 1.85
C LYS A 90 6.10 10.46 3.37
N ASP A 91 5.02 10.08 4.07
CA ASP A 91 4.97 9.93 5.52
C ASP A 91 3.93 8.88 5.97
N ARG A 92 4.04 8.45 7.23
CA ARG A 92 3.18 7.45 7.86
C ARG A 92 1.71 7.85 7.89
N GLU A 93 1.40 9.11 8.15
CA GLU A 93 0.01 9.57 8.22
C GLU A 93 -0.65 9.49 6.84
N THR A 94 0.08 9.87 5.79
CA THR A 94 -0.36 9.71 4.40
C THR A 94 -0.62 8.24 4.07
N ALA A 95 0.27 7.33 4.47
CA ALA A 95 0.09 5.90 4.30
C ALA A 95 -1.16 5.38 5.03
N ALA A 96 -1.35 5.80 6.31
CA ALA A 96 -2.52 5.40 7.09
C ALA A 96 -3.84 5.86 6.46
N ARG A 97 -3.90 7.07 5.93
CA ARG A 97 -5.07 7.62 5.25
C ARG A 97 -5.42 6.86 3.97
N LEU A 98 -4.41 6.42 3.22
CA LEU A 98 -4.60 5.57 2.04
C LEU A 98 -5.15 4.19 2.43
N VAL A 99 -4.60 3.56 3.47
CA VAL A 99 -5.10 2.28 3.98
C VAL A 99 -6.56 2.40 4.42
N VAL A 100 -6.89 3.43 5.21
CA VAL A 100 -8.27 3.67 5.67
C VAL A 100 -9.21 3.89 4.48
N ALA A 101 -8.81 4.63 3.45
CA ALA A 101 -9.60 4.84 2.25
C ALA A 101 -9.90 3.52 1.53
N CYS A 102 -8.90 2.65 1.37
CA CYS A 102 -9.07 1.32 0.80
C CYS A 102 -10.04 0.45 1.61
N LEU A 103 -9.87 0.40 2.93
CA LEU A 103 -10.74 -0.40 3.82
C LEU A 103 -12.19 0.08 3.78
N SER A 104 -12.40 1.40 3.64
CA SER A 104 -13.75 1.99 3.56
C SER A 104 -14.47 1.70 2.24
N ALA A 105 -13.74 1.38 1.18
CA ALA A 105 -14.30 1.08 -0.14
C ALA A 105 -15.04 -0.26 -0.18
N ARG A 106 -14.65 -1.20 0.68
CA ARG A 106 -15.32 -2.52 0.80
C ARG A 106 -15.49 -2.92 2.25
N THR A 107 -16.73 -3.27 2.62
CA THR A 107 -17.07 -3.83 3.92
C THR A 107 -17.33 -5.33 3.79
N GLY A 108 -16.93 -6.10 4.80
CA GLY A 108 -17.31 -7.50 4.93
C GLY A 108 -16.30 -8.52 4.38
N ARG A 109 -15.13 -8.09 3.90
CA ARG A 109 -14.03 -9.00 3.52
C ARG A 109 -12.77 -8.69 4.30
N PRO A 110 -11.99 -9.71 4.73
CA PRO A 110 -10.70 -9.49 5.35
C PRO A 110 -9.72 -8.91 4.33
N PHE A 111 -8.82 -8.05 4.81
CA PHE A 111 -7.69 -7.55 4.05
C PHE A 111 -6.39 -8.07 4.62
N ILE A 112 -5.43 -8.33 3.76
CA ILE A 112 -4.05 -8.56 4.14
C ILE A 112 -3.17 -7.51 3.47
N LEU A 113 -2.11 -7.09 4.17
CA LEU A 113 -1.02 -6.31 3.62
C LEU A 113 0.32 -6.78 4.19
N ASP A 114 1.35 -6.65 3.39
CA ASP A 114 2.71 -7.02 3.76
C ASP A 114 3.48 -5.75 4.14
N ALA A 115 3.36 -5.37 5.44
CA ALA A 115 3.87 -4.14 6.00
C ALA A 115 5.40 -4.14 6.12
N SER A 116 6.04 -3.04 5.78
CA SER A 116 7.44 -2.81 6.06
C SER A 116 7.69 -2.59 7.56
N ARG A 117 8.76 -3.17 8.09
CA ARG A 117 9.13 -3.08 9.52
C ARG A 117 10.20 -2.03 9.81
N HIS A 118 10.50 -1.15 8.87
CA HIS A 118 11.49 -0.09 9.08
C HIS A 118 11.05 0.96 10.11
N ASP A 119 9.74 1.10 10.32
CA ASP A 119 9.14 2.02 11.27
C ASP A 119 8.24 1.27 12.27
N PRO A 120 8.65 1.10 13.54
CA PRO A 120 7.84 0.42 14.56
C PRO A 120 6.48 1.09 14.82
N GLU A 121 6.38 2.41 14.65
CA GLU A 121 5.13 3.14 14.81
C GLU A 121 4.12 2.82 13.69
N TRP A 122 4.62 2.39 12.53
CA TRP A 122 3.76 1.96 11.44
C TRP A 122 2.96 0.70 11.81
N THR A 123 3.61 -0.29 12.39
CA THR A 123 2.93 -1.49 12.88
C THR A 123 1.85 -1.14 13.91
N ARG A 124 2.17 -0.31 14.90
CA ARG A 124 1.20 0.16 15.90
C ARG A 124 0.02 0.92 15.26
N ARG A 125 0.31 1.72 14.23
CA ARG A 125 -0.74 2.44 13.50
C ARG A 125 -1.68 1.48 12.77
N LEU A 126 -1.16 0.45 12.13
CA LEU A 126 -1.97 -0.61 11.52
C LEU A 126 -2.82 -1.36 12.54
N GLU A 127 -2.24 -1.69 13.71
CA GLU A 127 -2.98 -2.32 14.81
C GLU A 127 -4.14 -1.43 15.29
N SER A 128 -3.94 -0.12 15.38
CA SER A 128 -5.00 0.83 15.75
C SER A 128 -6.11 0.93 14.70
N ILE A 129 -5.84 0.58 13.44
CA ILE A 129 -6.81 0.51 12.35
C ILE A 129 -7.57 -0.83 12.35
N GLY A 130 -7.08 -1.83 13.11
CA GLY A 130 -7.71 -3.15 13.26
C GLY A 130 -6.95 -4.29 12.60
N PHE A 131 -5.72 -4.07 12.12
CA PHE A 131 -4.86 -5.15 11.65
C PHE A 131 -4.22 -5.90 12.82
N LYS A 132 -3.91 -7.18 12.58
CA LYS A 132 -3.12 -8.03 13.49
C LYS A 132 -1.98 -8.67 12.71
N GLU A 133 -0.82 -8.76 13.33
CA GLU A 133 0.31 -9.48 12.73
C GLU A 133 -0.01 -10.98 12.64
N GLN A 134 0.09 -11.53 11.44
CA GLN A 134 -0.06 -12.95 11.16
C GLN A 134 1.28 -13.66 11.23
N ARG A 135 2.31 -13.12 10.57
CA ARG A 135 3.67 -13.65 10.56
C ARG A 135 4.70 -12.63 10.08
N PRO A 136 5.94 -12.68 10.61
CA PRO A 136 7.06 -11.94 10.04
C PRO A 136 7.66 -12.68 8.84
N PHE A 137 8.33 -11.93 7.95
CA PHE A 137 9.22 -12.46 6.92
C PHE A 137 10.26 -11.42 6.50
N ILE A 138 11.18 -11.80 5.63
CA ILE A 138 12.31 -10.94 5.25
C ILE A 138 12.37 -10.85 3.73
N ARG A 139 12.42 -9.64 3.20
CA ARG A 139 12.78 -9.39 1.80
C ARG A 139 14.29 -9.56 1.65
N MET A 140 14.68 -10.43 0.73
CA MET A 140 16.08 -10.73 0.43
C MET A 140 16.35 -10.45 -1.06
N PHE A 141 17.60 -10.25 -1.38
CA PHE A 141 18.09 -10.19 -2.75
C PHE A 141 19.31 -11.12 -2.89
N ARG A 142 19.55 -11.57 -4.12
CA ARG A 142 20.71 -12.41 -4.43
C ARG A 142 21.77 -11.58 -5.14
N GLY A 143 23.00 -11.58 -4.61
CA GLY A 143 24.09 -10.81 -5.16
C GLY A 143 24.04 -9.34 -4.79
N GLU A 144 24.38 -8.46 -5.71
CA GLU A 144 24.40 -7.02 -5.51
C GLU A 144 22.99 -6.42 -5.60
N ASN A 145 22.62 -5.56 -4.67
CA ASN A 145 21.36 -4.82 -4.73
C ASN A 145 21.49 -3.63 -5.68
N ARG A 146 21.14 -3.84 -6.95
CA ARG A 146 21.23 -2.81 -7.99
C ARG A 146 20.08 -1.81 -7.97
N TYR A 147 18.99 -2.14 -7.30
CA TYR A 147 17.76 -1.36 -7.24
C TYR A 147 17.34 -1.15 -5.78
N PRO A 148 18.12 -0.40 -4.99
CA PRO A 148 17.84 -0.25 -3.56
C PRO A 148 16.53 0.48 -3.28
N GLY A 149 16.11 1.39 -4.16
CA GLY A 149 14.94 2.24 -3.97
C GLY A 149 15.00 3.07 -2.70
N SER A 150 13.83 3.41 -2.19
CA SER A 150 13.62 4.15 -0.93
C SER A 150 12.71 3.34 -0.01
N PRO A 151 13.22 2.29 0.66
CA PRO A 151 12.40 1.39 1.49
C PRO A 151 11.62 2.12 2.59
N GLU A 152 12.13 3.26 3.08
CA GLU A 152 11.50 4.09 4.11
C GLU A 152 10.19 4.73 3.63
N LYS A 153 9.95 4.81 2.33
CA LYS A 153 8.71 5.29 1.71
C LYS A 153 7.76 4.16 1.32
N GLN A 154 8.21 2.90 1.41
CA GLN A 154 7.39 1.72 1.17
C GLN A 154 6.78 1.23 2.49
N PHE A 155 5.55 1.60 2.76
CA PHE A 155 4.81 1.19 3.95
C PHE A 155 4.23 -0.22 3.83
N ALA A 156 3.90 -0.65 2.60
CA ALA A 156 3.61 -2.04 2.29
C ALA A 156 4.13 -2.39 0.89
N ILE A 157 4.57 -3.63 0.71
CA ILE A 157 4.95 -4.15 -0.62
C ILE A 157 3.71 -4.59 -1.40
N LEU A 158 3.88 -4.78 -2.71
CA LEU A 158 2.82 -5.30 -3.58
C LEU A 158 2.43 -6.74 -3.22
N GLY A 159 3.40 -7.54 -2.83
CA GLY A 159 3.28 -8.91 -2.39
C GLY A 159 4.62 -9.63 -2.46
N PRO A 160 4.80 -10.75 -1.73
CA PRO A 160 6.08 -11.46 -1.68
C PRO A 160 6.53 -11.99 -3.04
N GLU A 161 5.58 -12.26 -3.93
CA GLU A 161 5.80 -12.76 -5.28
C GLU A 161 6.31 -11.71 -6.26
N PHE A 162 6.21 -10.44 -5.90
CA PHE A 162 6.63 -9.30 -6.74
C PHE A 162 7.84 -8.52 -6.17
N GLY A 163 8.32 -8.90 -5.01
CA GLY A 163 9.50 -8.31 -4.36
C GLY A 163 9.22 -7.19 -3.39
#